data_8a3ad041485f62944fb6dbfc0ee54e0d
#
_entry.id   8a3ad041485f62944fb6dbfc0ee54e0d
#
_cell.length_a   1.000
_cell.length_b   1.000
_cell.length_c   1.000
_cell.angle_alpha   90.00
_cell.angle_beta   90.00
_cell.angle_gamma   90.00
#
_symmetry.space_group_name_H-M   'P 1'
#
loop_
_entity.id
_entity.type
_entity.pdbx_description
1 polymer ?
#
loop_
_entity_poly.entity_id
_entity_poly.type
_entity_poly.pdbx_seq_one_letter_code
_entity_poly.pdbx_strand_id
1 'polypeptide(L)'
;MGKSTIACLLSIFLFSASHATMHQQDTSKLPKIQWDELNPRAVGFVKDYLEMHEARLTNMKTWGQPYFIMIESVLNRYHLPPSLKYLAVIESDLKSNALSSAGAVGPWQFMPGTAKDLGLIVTATRDDRMDLYKSTHAAAKFLSRLYEQLGDWLLVVAAYNGGPARVENIIASKKSRDFWMIQQHLPAESRNHVKKFIATHYIFERNGSETTGMKKPDEQLPLLTAEELSSTDTIRITGRYASQVITKNLAIDLLQFNKWNPDFDKKVSSEMYLLRLPKEKINLFNQKRNQIAQESILLIMQQNFSAGDGFPEPVKLPAPAIKMKSVKKRG
;
A
#
# COMPACT_ATOMS: atom_id res chain seq x y z
N MET A 1 -68.41 -45.38 -36.70
CA MET A 1 -66.94 -45.60 -36.79
C MET A 1 -66.30 -44.26 -37.10
N GLY A 2 -65.93 -43.49 -36.06
CA GLY A 2 -65.36 -42.17 -36.20
C GLY A 2 -63.91 -42.22 -35.65
N LYS A 3 -62.97 -41.87 -36.50
CA LYS A 3 -61.58 -41.75 -36.10
C LYS A 3 -61.30 -40.30 -35.64
N SER A 4 -61.03 -40.16 -34.36
CA SER A 4 -60.58 -38.85 -33.75
C SER A 4 -59.08 -38.69 -33.99
N THR A 5 -58.70 -37.67 -34.71
CA THR A 5 -57.33 -37.25 -34.92
C THR A 5 -56.95 -36.23 -33.86
N ILE A 6 -56.04 -36.57 -32.97
CA ILE A 6 -55.47 -35.65 -31.97
C ILE A 6 -54.33 -34.88 -32.64
N ALA A 7 -54.49 -33.59 -32.81
CA ALA A 7 -53.45 -32.68 -33.27
C ALA A 7 -52.55 -32.27 -32.04
N CYS A 8 -51.31 -32.70 -32.09
CA CYS A 8 -50.29 -32.34 -31.10
C CYS A 8 -49.69 -30.98 -31.51
N LEU A 9 -50.04 -29.89 -30.77
CA LEU A 9 -49.44 -28.58 -30.93
C LEU A 9 -48.07 -28.57 -30.24
N LEU A 10 -47.00 -28.59 -31.05
CA LEU A 10 -45.65 -28.37 -30.59
C LEU A 10 -45.42 -26.90 -30.42
N SER A 11 -45.41 -26.43 -29.17
CA SER A 11 -45.01 -25.03 -28.82
C SER A 11 -43.47 -24.96 -28.85
N ILE A 12 -42.93 -24.36 -29.91
CA ILE A 12 -41.49 -24.03 -30.00
C ILE A 12 -41.27 -22.80 -29.14
N PHE A 13 -40.67 -23.01 -27.97
CA PHE A 13 -40.10 -21.94 -27.16
C PHE A 13 -38.79 -21.46 -27.82
N LEU A 14 -38.87 -20.34 -28.52
CA LEU A 14 -37.68 -19.60 -28.97
C LEU A 14 -36.98 -18.97 -27.74
N PHE A 15 -35.94 -19.64 -27.27
CA PHE A 15 -35.02 -19.04 -26.31
C PHE A 15 -34.23 -17.93 -27.04
N SER A 16 -34.64 -16.71 -26.83
CA SER A 16 -33.88 -15.51 -27.23
C SER A 16 -32.63 -15.42 -26.37
N ALA A 17 -31.51 -15.91 -26.87
CA ALA A 17 -30.20 -15.70 -26.26
C ALA A 17 -29.86 -14.22 -26.38
N SER A 18 -30.16 -13.46 -25.33
CA SER A 18 -29.64 -12.10 -25.18
C SER A 18 -28.12 -12.20 -25.02
N HIS A 19 -27.39 -11.96 -26.11
CA HIS A 19 -25.96 -11.70 -26.07
C HIS A 19 -25.79 -10.42 -25.25
N ALA A 20 -25.39 -10.57 -23.99
CA ALA A 20 -24.84 -9.48 -23.23
C ALA A 20 -23.57 -9.03 -23.96
N THR A 21 -23.69 -7.97 -24.73
CA THR A 21 -22.55 -7.25 -25.28
C THR A 21 -21.71 -6.77 -24.10
N MET A 22 -20.61 -7.49 -23.82
CA MET A 22 -19.57 -6.97 -22.95
C MET A 22 -19.16 -5.61 -23.51
N HIS A 23 -19.47 -4.56 -22.77
CA HIS A 23 -19.05 -3.21 -23.09
C HIS A 23 -17.52 -3.24 -23.02
N GLN A 24 -16.88 -3.31 -24.18
CA GLN A 24 -15.44 -3.17 -24.31
C GLN A 24 -15.13 -1.74 -23.90
N GLN A 25 -14.59 -1.55 -22.69
CA GLN A 25 -14.18 -0.23 -22.22
C GLN A 25 -13.17 0.33 -23.23
N ASP A 26 -13.42 1.53 -23.71
CA ASP A 26 -12.54 2.26 -24.60
C ASP A 26 -11.22 2.57 -23.89
N THR A 27 -10.23 1.73 -24.10
CA THR A 27 -8.89 1.86 -23.51
C THR A 27 -8.12 3.06 -24.07
N SER A 28 -8.59 3.71 -25.13
CA SER A 28 -7.96 4.90 -25.73
C SER A 28 -7.95 6.12 -24.79
N LYS A 29 -8.80 6.14 -23.76
CA LYS A 29 -8.88 7.20 -22.74
C LYS A 29 -7.99 7.00 -21.53
N LEU A 30 -7.31 5.85 -21.41
CA LEU A 30 -6.41 5.61 -20.30
C LEU A 30 -5.09 6.36 -20.51
N PRO A 31 -4.48 6.93 -19.45
CA PRO A 31 -3.14 7.52 -19.55
C PRO A 31 -2.14 6.52 -20.13
N LYS A 32 -1.22 7.00 -20.95
CA LYS A 32 -0.15 6.15 -21.49
C LYS A 32 0.76 5.68 -20.35
N ILE A 33 1.26 4.44 -20.47
CA ILE A 33 2.22 3.91 -19.53
C ILE A 33 3.56 4.63 -19.70
N GLN A 34 4.16 5.03 -18.57
CA GLN A 34 5.48 5.66 -18.52
C GLN A 34 6.57 4.56 -18.52
N TRP A 35 6.96 4.10 -19.71
CA TRP A 35 7.91 3.00 -19.89
C TRP A 35 9.35 3.33 -19.49
N ASP A 36 9.73 4.58 -19.54
CA ASP A 36 11.02 5.14 -19.15
C ASP A 36 11.28 5.03 -17.63
N GLU A 37 10.23 4.98 -16.86
CA GLU A 37 10.29 4.76 -15.42
C GLU A 37 10.45 3.28 -15.02
N LEU A 38 10.24 2.36 -15.96
CA LEU A 38 10.33 0.93 -15.70
C LEU A 38 11.75 0.41 -15.89
N ASN A 39 12.23 -0.40 -14.94
CA ASN A 39 13.52 -1.05 -15.10
C ASN A 39 13.56 -1.86 -16.41
N PRO A 40 14.57 -1.68 -17.28
CA PRO A 40 14.66 -2.38 -18.56
C PRO A 40 14.53 -3.91 -18.46
N ARG A 41 14.98 -4.51 -17.33
CA ARG A 41 14.86 -5.97 -17.08
C ARG A 41 13.44 -6.44 -16.80
N ALA A 42 12.48 -5.52 -16.57
CA ALA A 42 11.07 -5.81 -16.36
C ALA A 42 10.23 -5.59 -17.63
N VAL A 43 10.67 -4.75 -18.56
CA VAL A 43 9.85 -4.26 -19.68
C VAL A 43 9.21 -5.38 -20.48
N GLY A 44 9.98 -6.39 -20.89
CA GLY A 44 9.42 -7.53 -21.66
C GLY A 44 8.30 -8.23 -20.90
N PHE A 45 8.58 -8.64 -19.65
CA PHE A 45 7.58 -9.32 -18.81
C PHE A 45 6.32 -8.47 -18.59
N VAL A 46 6.49 -7.17 -18.32
CA VAL A 46 5.36 -6.26 -18.07
C VAL A 46 4.49 -6.11 -19.32
N LYS A 47 5.10 -6.00 -20.52
CA LYS A 47 4.36 -5.96 -21.79
C LYS A 47 3.53 -7.23 -22.00
N ASP A 48 4.15 -8.39 -21.87
CA ASP A 48 3.46 -9.70 -22.04
C ASP A 48 2.33 -9.86 -21.01
N TYR A 49 2.55 -9.41 -19.77
CA TYR A 49 1.56 -9.46 -18.71
C TYR A 49 0.37 -8.51 -18.96
N LEU A 50 0.64 -7.31 -19.49
CA LEU A 50 -0.41 -6.39 -19.91
C LEU A 50 -1.30 -7.01 -21.00
N GLU A 51 -0.71 -7.53 -22.06
CA GLU A 51 -1.45 -8.16 -23.16
C GLU A 51 -2.42 -9.23 -22.64
N MET A 52 -1.99 -10.04 -21.67
CA MET A 52 -2.80 -11.12 -21.12
C MET A 52 -3.84 -10.67 -20.08
N HIS A 53 -3.58 -9.61 -19.33
CA HIS A 53 -4.33 -9.34 -18.09
C HIS A 53 -4.95 -7.94 -18.02
N GLU A 54 -4.61 -7.01 -18.91
CA GLU A 54 -5.06 -5.62 -18.82
C GLU A 54 -6.58 -5.48 -18.77
N ALA A 55 -7.29 -6.17 -19.67
CA ALA A 55 -8.76 -6.09 -19.71
C ALA A 55 -9.40 -6.57 -18.37
N ARG A 56 -8.91 -7.72 -17.84
CA ARG A 56 -9.40 -8.27 -16.57
C ARG A 56 -9.11 -7.34 -15.39
N LEU A 57 -7.89 -6.83 -15.29
CA LEU A 57 -7.46 -5.97 -14.18
C LEU A 57 -8.07 -4.56 -14.27
N THR A 58 -8.29 -4.04 -15.49
CA THR A 58 -9.02 -2.78 -15.70
C THR A 58 -10.46 -2.91 -15.24
N ASN A 59 -11.13 -4.04 -15.53
CA ASN A 59 -12.46 -4.31 -15.01
C ASN A 59 -12.46 -4.41 -13.48
N MET A 60 -11.43 -5.06 -12.89
CA MET A 60 -11.26 -5.11 -11.43
C MET A 60 -11.13 -3.72 -10.80
N LYS A 61 -10.52 -2.77 -11.51
CA LYS A 61 -10.39 -1.37 -11.04
C LYS A 61 -11.73 -0.75 -10.66
N THR A 62 -12.83 -1.15 -11.32
CA THR A 62 -14.19 -0.65 -11.04
C THR A 62 -14.81 -1.37 -9.84
N TRP A 63 -14.95 -2.69 -9.89
CA TRP A 63 -15.65 -3.44 -8.83
C TRP A 63 -14.80 -3.60 -7.56
N GLY A 64 -13.48 -3.55 -7.69
CA GLY A 64 -12.53 -3.69 -6.57
C GLY A 64 -12.40 -2.47 -5.67
N GLN A 65 -12.97 -1.31 -6.04
CA GLN A 65 -12.82 -0.06 -5.29
C GLN A 65 -13.10 -0.19 -3.78
N PRO A 66 -14.20 -0.81 -3.31
CA PRO A 66 -14.46 -0.93 -1.88
C PRO A 66 -13.35 -1.72 -1.14
N TYR A 67 -12.81 -2.75 -1.79
CA TYR A 67 -11.71 -3.55 -1.26
C TYR A 67 -10.41 -2.74 -1.20
N PHE A 68 -10.09 -2.00 -2.26
CA PHE A 68 -8.90 -1.16 -2.31
C PHE A 68 -8.93 -0.05 -1.25
N ILE A 69 -10.05 0.66 -1.11
CA ILE A 69 -10.21 1.69 -0.07
C ILE A 69 -9.97 1.11 1.32
N MET A 70 -10.53 -0.06 1.63
CA MET A 70 -10.34 -0.70 2.93
C MET A 70 -8.89 -1.13 3.12
N ILE A 71 -8.26 -1.78 2.13
CA ILE A 71 -6.86 -2.21 2.21
C ILE A 71 -5.94 -1.00 2.40
N GLU A 72 -6.10 0.05 1.60
CA GLU A 72 -5.33 1.30 1.70
C GLU A 72 -5.49 1.96 3.06
N SER A 73 -6.71 2.00 3.59
CA SER A 73 -6.99 2.53 4.94
C SER A 73 -6.19 1.79 6.01
N VAL A 74 -6.09 0.46 5.91
CA VAL A 74 -5.27 -0.35 6.83
C VAL A 74 -3.79 -0.10 6.59
N LEU A 75 -3.30 -0.17 5.35
CA LEU A 75 -1.88 0.05 5.04
C LEU A 75 -1.39 1.42 5.55
N ASN A 76 -2.19 2.47 5.35
CA ASN A 76 -1.87 3.82 5.83
C ASN A 76 -1.71 3.89 7.36
N ARG A 77 -2.48 3.10 8.15
CA ARG A 77 -2.32 3.03 9.61
C ARG A 77 -0.97 2.45 10.05
N TYR A 78 -0.37 1.62 9.19
CA TYR A 78 0.96 1.05 9.41
C TYR A 78 2.06 1.84 8.69
N HIS A 79 1.73 3.02 8.14
CA HIS A 79 2.65 3.86 7.35
C HIS A 79 3.29 3.12 6.17
N LEU A 80 2.51 2.22 5.55
CA LEU A 80 2.92 1.44 4.40
C LEU A 80 2.40 2.05 3.10
N PRO A 81 3.15 1.91 1.98
CA PRO A 81 2.70 2.34 0.67
C PRO A 81 1.36 1.72 0.27
N PRO A 82 0.36 2.53 -0.12
CA PRO A 82 -0.96 2.03 -0.53
C PRO A 82 -0.92 1.06 -1.72
N SER A 83 0.10 1.17 -2.56
CA SER A 83 0.32 0.29 -3.73
C SER A 83 0.59 -1.17 -3.35
N LEU A 84 0.96 -1.48 -2.11
CA LEU A 84 1.07 -2.85 -1.62
C LEU A 84 -0.26 -3.63 -1.65
N LYS A 85 -1.41 -2.94 -1.81
CA LYS A 85 -2.71 -3.57 -2.10
C LYS A 85 -2.66 -4.52 -3.30
N TYR A 86 -1.77 -4.27 -4.26
CA TYR A 86 -1.63 -5.13 -5.45
C TYR A 86 -1.05 -6.52 -5.14
N LEU A 87 -0.46 -6.73 -3.97
CA LEU A 87 -0.13 -8.08 -3.51
C LEU A 87 -1.40 -8.94 -3.38
N ALA A 88 -2.46 -8.43 -2.73
CA ALA A 88 -3.72 -9.18 -2.62
C ALA A 88 -4.37 -9.46 -3.99
N VAL A 89 -4.13 -8.60 -4.98
CA VAL A 89 -4.58 -8.86 -6.37
C VAL A 89 -3.82 -10.03 -6.97
N ILE A 90 -2.50 -10.05 -6.92
CA ILE A 90 -1.70 -11.12 -7.55
C ILE A 90 -1.76 -12.43 -6.78
N GLU A 91 -2.08 -12.41 -5.48
CA GLU A 91 -2.23 -13.59 -4.64
C GLU A 91 -3.57 -14.32 -4.89
N SER A 92 -4.66 -13.58 -5.05
CA SER A 92 -5.99 -14.19 -5.04
C SER A 92 -7.05 -13.53 -5.92
N ASP A 93 -6.73 -12.48 -6.66
CA ASP A 93 -7.75 -11.59 -7.26
C ASP A 93 -8.74 -11.04 -6.22
N LEU A 94 -8.27 -10.75 -4.99
CA LEU A 94 -9.09 -10.28 -3.85
C LEU A 94 -10.12 -11.31 -3.35
N LYS A 95 -10.02 -12.59 -3.74
CA LYS A 95 -10.97 -13.63 -3.33
C LYS A 95 -10.76 -14.03 -1.88
N SER A 96 -11.79 -13.83 -1.05
CA SER A 96 -11.76 -14.17 0.37
C SER A 96 -11.59 -15.67 0.64
N ASN A 97 -12.11 -16.52 -0.24
CA ASN A 97 -12.08 -17.98 -0.12
C ASN A 97 -11.05 -18.65 -1.03
N ALA A 98 -10.09 -17.90 -1.56
CA ALA A 98 -9.03 -18.49 -2.38
C ALA A 98 -8.24 -19.52 -1.54
N LEU A 99 -8.00 -20.70 -2.13
CA LEU A 99 -7.23 -21.79 -1.55
C LEU A 99 -6.19 -22.25 -2.55
N SER A 100 -4.92 -22.19 -2.18
CA SER A 100 -3.84 -22.73 -3.00
C SER A 100 -3.65 -24.24 -2.78
N SER A 101 -2.98 -24.90 -3.71
CA SER A 101 -2.58 -26.32 -3.58
C SER A 101 -1.68 -26.58 -2.37
N ALA A 102 -0.94 -25.57 -1.91
CA ALA A 102 -0.08 -25.63 -0.74
C ALA A 102 -0.81 -25.34 0.59
N GLY A 103 -2.11 -24.98 0.56
CA GLY A 103 -2.89 -24.68 1.76
C GLY A 103 -2.86 -23.23 2.20
N ALA A 104 -2.36 -22.31 1.36
CA ALA A 104 -2.51 -20.89 1.59
C ALA A 104 -3.96 -20.46 1.34
N VAL A 105 -4.50 -19.55 2.17
CA VAL A 105 -5.92 -19.17 2.13
C VAL A 105 -6.11 -17.67 2.17
N GLY A 106 -7.18 -17.22 1.49
CA GLY A 106 -7.73 -15.88 1.59
C GLY A 106 -7.07 -14.85 0.67
N PRO A 107 -7.44 -13.56 0.81
CA PRO A 107 -6.99 -12.51 -0.08
C PRO A 107 -5.47 -12.34 -0.13
N TRP A 108 -4.80 -12.60 0.98
CA TRP A 108 -3.36 -12.44 1.17
C TRP A 108 -2.58 -13.76 1.12
N GLN A 109 -3.26 -14.87 0.84
CA GLN A 109 -2.68 -16.22 0.69
C GLN A 109 -1.74 -16.61 1.84
N PHE A 110 -2.18 -16.41 3.09
CA PHE A 110 -1.38 -16.83 4.23
C PHE A 110 -1.39 -18.35 4.43
N MET A 111 -0.21 -18.90 4.66
CA MET A 111 -0.06 -20.25 5.20
C MET A 111 -0.56 -20.30 6.66
N PRO A 112 -1.07 -21.45 7.15
CA PRO A 112 -1.62 -21.55 8.51
C PRO A 112 -0.64 -21.15 9.60
N GLY A 113 0.64 -21.50 9.49
CA GLY A 113 1.69 -21.13 10.44
C GLY A 113 1.88 -19.62 10.50
N THR A 114 2.16 -18.99 9.36
CA THR A 114 2.33 -17.54 9.26
C THR A 114 1.11 -16.77 9.77
N ALA A 115 -0.09 -17.25 9.45
CA ALA A 115 -1.34 -16.64 9.92
C ALA A 115 -1.41 -16.62 11.45
N LYS A 116 -1.10 -17.74 12.11
CA LYS A 116 -1.08 -17.85 13.58
C LYS A 116 -0.01 -16.97 14.21
N ASP A 117 1.18 -16.91 13.64
CA ASP A 117 2.27 -16.04 14.09
C ASP A 117 1.92 -14.54 14.00
N LEU A 118 1.00 -14.19 13.09
CA LEU A 118 0.47 -12.84 12.91
C LEU A 118 -0.79 -12.56 13.75
N GLY A 119 -1.26 -13.54 14.53
CA GLY A 119 -2.39 -13.43 15.44
C GLY A 119 -3.76 -13.73 14.81
N LEU A 120 -3.79 -14.36 13.62
CA LEU A 120 -5.04 -14.83 13.01
C LEU A 120 -5.47 -16.17 13.62
N ILE A 121 -6.77 -16.33 13.83
CA ILE A 121 -7.35 -17.61 14.27
C ILE A 121 -7.54 -18.50 13.05
N VAL A 122 -6.94 -19.70 13.12
CA VAL A 122 -7.09 -20.72 12.07
C VAL A 122 -7.42 -22.04 12.75
N THR A 123 -8.71 -22.40 12.68
CA THR A 123 -9.29 -23.64 13.23
C THR A 123 -10.20 -24.31 12.20
N ALA A 124 -10.75 -25.47 12.53
CA ALA A 124 -11.71 -26.16 11.65
C ALA A 124 -13.04 -25.37 11.47
N THR A 125 -13.41 -24.52 12.44
CA THR A 125 -14.69 -23.80 12.44
C THR A 125 -14.54 -22.30 12.15
N ARG A 126 -13.31 -21.78 12.20
CA ARG A 126 -13.01 -20.36 11.98
C ARG A 126 -11.64 -20.18 11.33
N ASP A 127 -11.64 -19.47 10.23
CA ASP A 127 -10.41 -19.12 9.51
C ASP A 127 -10.37 -17.62 9.20
N ASP A 128 -9.65 -16.86 10.04
CA ASP A 128 -9.53 -15.41 9.92
C ASP A 128 -8.72 -14.98 8.69
N ARG A 129 -8.07 -15.91 7.98
CA ARG A 129 -7.39 -15.63 6.71
C ARG A 129 -8.37 -15.22 5.60
N MET A 130 -9.63 -15.69 5.71
CA MET A 130 -10.73 -15.35 4.78
C MET A 130 -11.35 -13.97 5.07
N ASP A 131 -11.15 -13.44 6.26
CA ASP A 131 -11.62 -12.11 6.65
C ASP A 131 -10.67 -11.05 6.07
N LEU A 132 -11.16 -10.27 5.11
CA LEU A 132 -10.33 -9.30 4.41
C LEU A 132 -9.73 -8.25 5.35
N TYR A 133 -10.50 -7.77 6.33
CA TYR A 133 -10.01 -6.75 7.28
C TYR A 133 -8.92 -7.30 8.20
N LYS A 134 -9.17 -8.44 8.84
CA LYS A 134 -8.21 -9.07 9.75
C LYS A 134 -6.94 -9.52 9.03
N SER A 135 -7.11 -10.17 7.88
CA SER A 135 -5.97 -10.62 7.07
C SER A 135 -5.16 -9.46 6.50
N THR A 136 -5.79 -8.31 6.20
CA THR A 136 -5.06 -7.10 5.80
C THR A 136 -4.24 -6.51 6.94
N HIS A 137 -4.76 -6.49 8.18
CA HIS A 137 -3.96 -6.10 9.35
C HIS A 137 -2.76 -7.03 9.59
N ALA A 138 -2.96 -8.32 9.40
CA ALA A 138 -1.86 -9.30 9.47
C ALA A 138 -0.84 -9.07 8.36
N ALA A 139 -1.29 -8.81 7.12
CA ALA A 139 -0.42 -8.51 5.99
C ALA A 139 0.39 -7.22 6.23
N ALA A 140 -0.24 -6.17 6.74
CA ALA A 140 0.45 -4.93 7.06
C ALA A 140 1.57 -5.15 8.11
N LYS A 141 1.30 -5.91 9.19
CA LYS A 141 2.33 -6.27 10.18
C LYS A 141 3.46 -7.08 9.56
N PHE A 142 3.13 -8.03 8.69
CA PHE A 142 4.14 -8.86 8.03
C PHE A 142 5.01 -8.04 7.08
N LEU A 143 4.41 -7.20 6.25
CA LEU A 143 5.09 -6.31 5.32
C LEU A 143 6.00 -5.31 6.05
N SER A 144 5.55 -4.75 7.18
CA SER A 144 6.40 -3.88 8.02
C SER A 144 7.65 -4.60 8.50
N ARG A 145 7.50 -5.82 9.06
CA ARG A 145 8.65 -6.63 9.50
C ARG A 145 9.61 -6.96 8.37
N LEU A 146 9.08 -7.32 7.20
CA LEU A 146 9.91 -7.59 6.03
C LEU A 146 10.68 -6.35 5.58
N TYR A 147 10.03 -5.18 5.60
CA TYR A 147 10.69 -3.93 5.22
C TYR A 147 11.77 -3.50 6.22
N GLU A 148 11.54 -3.66 7.52
CA GLU A 148 12.56 -3.45 8.56
C GLU A 148 13.81 -4.31 8.34
N GLN A 149 13.64 -5.55 7.86
CA GLN A 149 14.75 -6.47 7.60
C GLN A 149 15.46 -6.17 6.28
N LEU A 150 14.70 -5.88 5.22
CA LEU A 150 15.22 -5.87 3.85
C LEU A 150 15.49 -4.46 3.29
N GLY A 151 14.73 -3.45 3.71
CA GLY A 151 14.91 -2.04 3.31
C GLY A 151 14.60 -1.71 1.85
N ASP A 152 14.09 -2.69 1.08
CA ASP A 152 13.76 -2.54 -0.34
C ASP A 152 12.44 -3.26 -0.65
N TRP A 153 11.50 -2.57 -1.30
CA TRP A 153 10.17 -3.11 -1.56
C TRP A 153 10.14 -4.29 -2.53
N LEU A 154 11.03 -4.34 -3.51
CA LEU A 154 11.09 -5.48 -4.43
C LEU A 154 11.63 -6.73 -3.72
N LEU A 155 12.57 -6.55 -2.79
CA LEU A 155 13.03 -7.64 -1.91
C LEU A 155 11.93 -8.08 -0.94
N VAL A 156 11.12 -7.14 -0.41
CA VAL A 156 9.95 -7.45 0.42
C VAL A 156 8.93 -8.28 -0.34
N VAL A 157 8.59 -7.90 -1.57
CA VAL A 157 7.67 -8.66 -2.44
C VAL A 157 8.24 -10.05 -2.77
N ALA A 158 9.55 -10.16 -3.01
CA ALA A 158 10.21 -11.45 -3.22
C ALA A 158 10.17 -12.33 -1.96
N ALA A 159 10.40 -11.75 -0.78
CA ALA A 159 10.38 -12.42 0.51
C ALA A 159 8.96 -12.82 0.96
N TYR A 160 7.96 -12.04 0.61
CA TYR A 160 6.55 -12.37 0.85
C TYR A 160 6.18 -13.72 0.20
N ASN A 161 6.59 -13.91 -1.06
CA ASN A 161 6.35 -15.16 -1.80
C ASN A 161 7.32 -16.29 -1.41
N GLY A 162 8.64 -16.00 -1.39
CA GLY A 162 9.69 -17.01 -1.27
C GLY A 162 10.21 -17.26 0.14
N GLY A 163 9.77 -16.49 1.13
CA GLY A 163 10.23 -16.50 2.51
C GLY A 163 11.45 -15.60 2.76
N PRO A 164 11.48 -14.87 3.91
CA PRO A 164 12.55 -13.91 4.22
C PRO A 164 13.93 -14.56 4.35
N ALA A 165 14.06 -15.68 5.03
CA ALA A 165 15.34 -16.34 5.23
C ALA A 165 16.06 -16.68 3.92
N ARG A 166 15.31 -17.08 2.89
CA ARG A 166 15.87 -17.38 1.57
C ARG A 166 16.42 -16.12 0.91
N VAL A 167 15.68 -15.02 0.95
CA VAL A 167 16.10 -13.74 0.36
C VAL A 167 17.34 -13.21 1.10
N GLU A 168 17.36 -13.27 2.42
CA GLU A 168 18.51 -12.86 3.25
C GLU A 168 19.78 -13.67 2.96
N ASN A 169 19.65 -14.99 2.82
CA ASN A 169 20.78 -15.85 2.46
C ASN A 169 21.38 -15.48 1.09
N ILE A 170 20.52 -15.12 0.12
CA ILE A 170 20.96 -14.68 -1.20
C ILE A 170 21.66 -13.31 -1.10
N ILE A 171 21.06 -12.36 -0.36
CA ILE A 171 21.65 -11.05 -0.09
C ILE A 171 23.06 -11.22 0.52
N ALA A 172 23.19 -12.06 1.55
CA ALA A 172 24.46 -12.31 2.23
C ALA A 172 25.50 -12.93 1.28
N SER A 173 25.10 -13.93 0.49
CA SER A 173 25.99 -14.61 -0.46
C SER A 173 26.43 -13.71 -1.63
N LYS A 174 25.57 -12.82 -2.10
CA LYS A 174 25.82 -11.94 -3.24
C LYS A 174 26.28 -10.55 -2.85
N LYS A 175 26.27 -10.24 -1.55
CA LYS A 175 26.66 -8.93 -0.99
C LYS A 175 25.93 -7.75 -1.66
N SER A 176 24.68 -7.95 -2.04
CA SER A 176 23.86 -6.94 -2.71
C SER A 176 22.41 -6.98 -2.20
N ARG A 177 21.86 -5.79 -1.92
CA ARG A 177 20.45 -5.56 -1.58
C ARG A 177 19.66 -5.00 -2.75
N ASP A 178 20.18 -5.03 -3.97
CA ASP A 178 19.48 -4.66 -5.19
C ASP A 178 18.80 -5.88 -5.79
N PHE A 179 17.45 -5.89 -5.82
CA PHE A 179 16.67 -6.97 -6.41
C PHE A 179 17.13 -7.30 -7.84
N TRP A 180 17.39 -6.30 -8.67
CA TRP A 180 17.75 -6.48 -10.07
C TRP A 180 19.12 -7.13 -10.26
N MET A 181 20.01 -6.99 -9.26
CA MET A 181 21.31 -7.66 -9.25
C MET A 181 21.21 -9.11 -8.80
N ILE A 182 20.33 -9.40 -7.83
CA ILE A 182 20.26 -10.75 -7.23
C ILE A 182 19.13 -11.62 -7.78
N GLN A 183 18.21 -11.07 -8.57
CA GLN A 183 17.01 -11.77 -9.02
C GLN A 183 17.26 -13.13 -9.68
N GLN A 184 18.39 -13.30 -10.39
CA GLN A 184 18.73 -14.57 -11.05
C GLN A 184 19.00 -15.72 -10.05
N HIS A 185 19.32 -15.38 -8.80
CA HIS A 185 19.57 -16.34 -7.73
C HIS A 185 18.30 -16.66 -6.93
N LEU A 186 17.24 -15.89 -7.11
CA LEU A 186 15.93 -16.17 -6.54
C LEU A 186 15.23 -17.29 -7.33
N PRO A 187 14.37 -18.10 -6.69
CA PRO A 187 13.48 -19.01 -7.40
C PRO A 187 12.71 -18.28 -8.50
N ALA A 188 12.47 -18.98 -9.62
CA ALA A 188 11.73 -18.40 -10.75
C ALA A 188 10.35 -17.88 -10.32
N GLU A 189 9.68 -18.57 -9.41
CA GLU A 189 8.40 -18.19 -8.85
C GLU A 189 8.48 -16.82 -8.16
N SER A 190 9.40 -16.65 -7.19
CA SER A 190 9.56 -15.39 -6.45
C SER A 190 10.00 -14.24 -7.34
N ARG A 191 10.90 -14.51 -8.31
CA ARG A 191 11.32 -13.54 -9.31
C ARG A 191 10.14 -13.07 -10.18
N ASN A 192 9.30 -14.00 -10.64
CA ASN A 192 8.13 -13.69 -11.44
C ASN A 192 7.03 -13.02 -10.60
N HIS A 193 6.93 -13.36 -9.32
CA HIS A 193 6.00 -12.72 -8.38
C HIS A 193 6.27 -11.21 -8.28
N VAL A 194 7.53 -10.81 -8.13
CA VAL A 194 7.93 -9.40 -8.16
C VAL A 194 7.54 -8.74 -9.48
N LYS A 195 7.80 -9.38 -10.62
CA LYS A 195 7.44 -8.83 -11.93
C LYS A 195 5.93 -8.73 -12.14
N LYS A 196 5.15 -9.70 -11.65
CA LYS A 196 3.67 -9.61 -11.64
C LYS A 196 3.18 -8.44 -10.81
N PHE A 197 3.78 -8.21 -9.64
CA PHE A 197 3.45 -7.07 -8.79
C PHE A 197 3.70 -5.75 -9.52
N ILE A 198 4.88 -5.58 -10.13
CA ILE A 198 5.21 -4.40 -10.93
C ILE A 198 4.21 -4.23 -12.08
N ALA A 199 3.94 -5.29 -12.85
CA ALA A 199 3.02 -5.24 -13.98
C ALA A 199 1.60 -4.87 -13.55
N THR A 200 1.10 -5.45 -12.46
CA THR A 200 -0.21 -5.11 -11.88
C THR A 200 -0.25 -3.63 -11.48
N HIS A 201 0.78 -3.14 -10.81
CA HIS A 201 0.89 -1.73 -10.45
C HIS A 201 0.77 -0.83 -11.69
N TYR A 202 1.54 -1.11 -12.76
CA TYR A 202 1.49 -0.33 -14.00
C TYR A 202 0.15 -0.40 -14.74
N ILE A 203 -0.60 -1.51 -14.64
CA ILE A 203 -1.97 -1.60 -15.18
C ILE A 203 -2.90 -0.63 -14.43
N PHE A 204 -2.78 -0.53 -13.12
CA PHE A 204 -3.65 0.30 -12.29
C PHE A 204 -3.25 1.78 -12.30
N GLU A 205 -1.96 2.09 -12.16
CA GLU A 205 -1.46 3.44 -11.93
C GLU A 205 -0.88 4.12 -13.17
N ARG A 206 -0.48 3.33 -14.19
CA ARG A 206 0.16 3.78 -15.44
C ARG A 206 1.56 4.37 -15.30
N ASN A 207 2.08 4.49 -14.08
CA ASN A 207 3.40 4.99 -13.73
C ASN A 207 4.05 4.08 -12.69
N GLY A 208 5.30 4.35 -12.37
CA GLY A 208 6.00 3.65 -11.31
C GLY A 208 5.78 4.27 -9.93
N SER A 209 6.30 3.62 -8.90
CA SER A 209 6.31 4.10 -7.52
C SER A 209 7.51 3.53 -6.75
N GLU A 210 7.68 3.94 -5.50
CA GLU A 210 8.70 3.38 -4.61
C GLU A 210 8.63 1.84 -4.48
N THR A 211 7.43 1.27 -4.55
CA THR A 211 7.23 -0.19 -4.45
C THR A 211 7.52 -0.94 -5.74
N THR A 212 7.70 -0.25 -6.86
CA THR A 212 8.09 -0.88 -8.14
C THR A 212 9.58 -0.79 -8.40
N GLY A 213 10.37 -0.40 -7.40
CA GLY A 213 11.81 -0.23 -7.51
C GLY A 213 12.21 0.96 -8.37
N MET A 214 11.24 1.84 -8.67
CA MET A 214 11.64 3.20 -8.90
C MET A 214 12.26 3.66 -7.59
N LYS A 215 13.59 3.84 -7.60
CA LYS A 215 14.09 4.94 -6.80
C LYS A 215 13.22 6.10 -7.29
N LYS A 216 12.40 6.69 -6.43
CA LYS A 216 12.07 8.10 -6.62
C LYS A 216 13.41 8.67 -7.04
N PRO A 217 13.59 9.28 -8.25
CA PRO A 217 14.81 10.03 -8.50
C PRO A 217 14.92 10.78 -7.22
N ASP A 218 16.09 10.62 -6.45
CA ASP A 218 16.25 11.36 -5.21
C ASP A 218 15.40 12.54 -5.44
N GLU A 219 14.20 12.63 -4.75
CA GLU A 219 13.33 13.71 -5.12
C GLU A 219 14.31 14.85 -5.05
N GLN A 220 14.86 15.22 -6.20
CA GLN A 220 15.51 16.50 -6.26
C GLN A 220 14.30 17.34 -5.99
N LEU A 221 14.13 17.54 -4.72
CA LEU A 221 13.17 18.41 -4.09
C LEU A 221 13.20 19.58 -5.01
N PRO A 222 12.14 19.87 -5.79
CA PRO A 222 12.26 20.80 -6.92
C PRO A 222 13.08 21.94 -6.41
N LEU A 223 14.35 22.02 -6.89
CA LEU A 223 15.38 22.81 -6.23
C LEU A 223 14.75 24.17 -6.04
N LEU A 224 14.61 24.59 -4.77
CA LEU A 224 13.95 25.85 -4.49
C LEU A 224 14.69 26.89 -5.31
N THR A 225 13.99 27.66 -6.08
CA THR A 225 14.61 28.71 -6.91
C THR A 225 15.34 29.70 -5.98
N ALA A 226 16.31 30.44 -6.50
CA ALA A 226 16.99 31.48 -5.72
C ALA A 226 15.98 32.48 -5.09
N GLU A 227 14.88 32.74 -5.80
CA GLU A 227 13.78 33.59 -5.32
C GLU A 227 13.03 32.92 -4.15
N GLU A 228 12.68 31.64 -4.24
CA GLU A 228 12.04 30.88 -3.16
C GLU A 228 12.95 30.76 -1.94
N LEU A 229 14.24 30.57 -2.12
CA LEU A 229 15.22 30.56 -1.02
C LEU A 229 15.33 31.91 -0.36
N SER A 230 15.30 33.01 -1.13
CA SER A 230 15.40 34.37 -0.60
C SER A 230 14.12 34.84 0.08
N SER A 231 12.95 34.40 -0.37
CA SER A 231 11.63 34.79 0.16
C SER A 231 11.14 33.90 1.32
N THR A 232 11.75 32.74 1.53
CA THR A 232 11.39 31.81 2.60
C THR A 232 12.49 31.72 3.66
N ASP A 233 12.13 31.21 4.84
CA ASP A 233 13.08 30.86 5.91
C ASP A 233 12.59 29.65 6.70
N THR A 234 13.44 29.07 7.53
CA THR A 234 13.15 27.86 8.30
C THR A 234 13.01 28.14 9.78
N ILE A 235 12.01 27.51 10.40
CA ILE A 235 11.82 27.53 11.85
C ILE A 235 11.80 26.10 12.39
N ARG A 236 12.29 25.92 13.61
CA ARG A 236 12.25 24.61 14.28
C ARG A 236 10.90 24.42 14.95
N ILE A 237 10.26 23.29 14.64
CA ILE A 237 9.02 22.88 15.29
C ILE A 237 9.14 21.45 15.81
N THR A 238 8.43 21.16 16.89
CA THR A 238 8.25 19.83 17.48
C THR A 238 6.78 19.66 17.84
N GLY A 239 6.23 18.48 17.65
CA GLY A 239 4.84 18.17 17.96
C GLY A 239 4.04 17.71 16.73
N ARG A 240 2.75 17.49 16.95
CA ARG A 240 1.85 17.02 15.90
C ARG A 240 1.21 18.18 15.17
N TYR A 241 1.62 18.39 13.96
CA TYR A 241 1.05 19.37 13.03
C TYR A 241 0.57 18.68 11.77
N ALA A 242 -0.45 19.25 11.10
CA ALA A 242 -0.93 18.81 9.81
C ALA A 242 -0.72 19.94 8.78
N SER A 243 -0.18 19.59 7.61
CA SER A 243 0.07 20.53 6.51
C SER A 243 -1.18 21.31 6.12
N GLN A 244 -2.34 20.62 6.03
CA GLN A 244 -3.65 21.21 5.70
C GLN A 244 -4.07 22.30 6.72
N VAL A 245 -3.77 22.12 8.00
CA VAL A 245 -4.12 23.09 9.05
C VAL A 245 -3.19 24.28 9.00
N ILE A 246 -1.88 24.07 8.81
CA ILE A 246 -0.90 25.16 8.66
C ILE A 246 -1.28 26.01 7.45
N THR A 247 -1.48 25.39 6.29
CA THR A 247 -1.77 26.10 5.04
C THR A 247 -3.07 26.89 5.10
N LYS A 248 -4.13 26.33 5.68
CA LYS A 248 -5.39 27.02 5.95
C LYS A 248 -5.20 28.26 6.83
N ASN A 249 -4.51 28.12 7.96
CA ASN A 249 -4.31 29.20 8.93
C ASN A 249 -3.41 30.33 8.43
N LEU A 250 -2.49 30.00 7.52
CA LEU A 250 -1.53 30.97 6.97
C LEU A 250 -1.92 31.48 5.58
N ALA A 251 -3.01 30.96 4.99
CA ALA A 251 -3.41 31.24 3.62
C ALA A 251 -2.25 30.96 2.63
N ILE A 252 -1.69 29.75 2.69
CA ILE A 252 -0.64 29.25 1.79
C ILE A 252 -1.27 28.15 0.93
N ASP A 253 -0.92 28.08 -0.34
CA ASP A 253 -1.28 26.97 -1.20
C ASP A 253 -0.61 25.66 -0.73
N LEU A 254 -1.38 24.57 -0.68
CA LEU A 254 -0.90 23.28 -0.17
C LEU A 254 0.20 22.65 -1.03
N LEU A 255 0.11 22.80 -2.37
CA LEU A 255 1.13 22.28 -3.28
C LEU A 255 2.43 23.03 -3.10
N GLN A 256 2.34 24.37 -2.97
CA GLN A 256 3.50 25.21 -2.70
C GLN A 256 4.12 24.92 -1.32
N PHE A 257 3.30 24.70 -0.29
CA PHE A 257 3.77 24.27 1.02
C PHE A 257 4.53 22.94 0.95
N ASN A 258 3.97 21.95 0.27
CA ASN A 258 4.59 20.62 0.12
C ASN A 258 5.88 20.69 -0.70
N LYS A 259 5.98 21.59 -1.67
CA LYS A 259 7.23 21.87 -2.39
C LYS A 259 8.33 22.36 -1.45
N TRP A 260 8.00 23.26 -0.51
CA TRP A 260 8.95 23.78 0.46
C TRP A 260 9.25 22.79 1.60
N ASN A 261 8.30 21.91 1.93
CA ASN A 261 8.31 21.02 3.08
C ASN A 261 7.96 19.57 2.68
N PRO A 262 8.80 18.93 1.92
CA PRO A 262 8.55 17.57 1.50
C PRO A 262 8.52 16.62 2.69
N ASP A 263 7.64 15.61 2.61
CA ASP A 263 7.42 14.63 3.68
C ASP A 263 7.01 15.22 5.05
N PHE A 264 6.50 16.46 5.06
CA PHE A 264 6.13 17.15 6.30
C PHE A 264 5.25 16.31 7.21
N ASP A 265 4.10 15.87 6.71
CA ASP A 265 3.12 15.12 7.51
C ASP A 265 3.64 13.74 7.97
N LYS A 266 4.65 13.19 7.29
CA LYS A 266 5.31 11.94 7.68
C LYS A 266 6.34 12.14 8.80
N LYS A 267 7.09 13.24 8.76
CA LYS A 267 8.26 13.47 9.62
C LYS A 267 7.95 14.28 10.87
N VAL A 268 7.01 15.24 10.79
CA VAL A 268 6.77 16.22 11.86
C VAL A 268 6.30 15.60 13.18
N SER A 269 5.70 14.41 13.15
CA SER A 269 5.17 13.75 14.35
C SER A 269 6.21 12.98 15.15
N SER A 270 7.36 12.64 14.57
CA SER A 270 8.37 11.75 15.16
C SER A 270 9.63 12.48 15.60
N GLU A 271 9.95 13.60 14.98
CA GLU A 271 11.23 14.30 15.19
C GLU A 271 11.07 15.82 15.17
N MET A 272 12.15 16.53 15.52
CA MET A 272 12.25 17.97 15.30
C MET A 272 12.27 18.22 13.78
N TYR A 273 11.35 19.03 13.29
CA TYR A 273 11.24 19.37 11.87
C TYR A 273 11.66 20.83 11.61
N LEU A 274 12.38 21.06 10.51
CA LEU A 274 12.71 22.40 10.01
C LEU A 274 11.62 22.81 9.02
N LEU A 275 10.60 23.48 9.55
CA LEU A 275 9.48 24.00 8.77
C LEU A 275 9.90 25.24 7.97
N ARG A 276 9.79 25.18 6.64
CA ARG A 276 10.05 26.30 5.73
C ARG A 276 8.75 27.03 5.41
N LEU A 277 8.74 28.33 5.65
CA LEU A 277 7.62 29.23 5.40
C LEU A 277 8.09 30.52 4.71
N PRO A 278 7.20 31.24 4.00
CA PRO A 278 7.48 32.62 3.62
C PRO A 278 7.85 33.48 4.84
N LYS A 279 8.88 34.31 4.71
CA LYS A 279 9.41 35.13 5.82
C LYS A 279 8.30 35.97 6.50
N GLU A 280 7.39 36.51 5.71
CA GLU A 280 6.25 37.33 6.20
C GLU A 280 5.19 36.47 6.95
N LYS A 281 5.17 35.14 6.78
CA LYS A 281 4.22 34.23 7.47
C LYS A 281 4.76 33.65 8.77
N ILE A 282 6.06 33.74 9.03
CA ILE A 282 6.68 33.17 10.22
C ILE A 282 6.10 33.77 11.51
N ASN A 283 5.96 35.10 11.58
CA ASN A 283 5.38 35.77 12.75
C ASN A 283 3.93 35.33 12.97
N LEU A 284 3.13 35.24 11.91
CA LEU A 284 1.75 34.76 11.98
C LEU A 284 1.68 33.30 12.45
N PHE A 285 2.57 32.45 11.97
CA PHE A 285 2.67 31.07 12.46
C PHE A 285 2.97 31.02 13.95
N ASN A 286 3.96 31.78 14.42
CA ASN A 286 4.32 31.83 15.84
C ASN A 286 3.16 32.30 16.72
N GLN A 287 2.41 33.31 16.28
CA GLN A 287 1.23 33.82 16.99
C GLN A 287 0.10 32.75 17.06
N LYS A 288 -0.11 31.99 15.97
CA LYS A 288 -1.15 30.96 15.86
C LYS A 288 -0.68 29.57 16.24
N ARG A 289 0.57 29.42 16.68
CA ARG A 289 1.20 28.08 16.85
C ARG A 289 0.38 27.12 17.69
N ASN A 290 -0.16 27.59 18.83
CA ASN A 290 -0.98 26.74 19.70
C ASN A 290 -2.32 26.39 19.07
N GLN A 291 -2.96 27.33 18.40
CA GLN A 291 -4.21 27.08 17.66
C GLN A 291 -4.00 26.06 16.55
N ILE A 292 -2.95 26.24 15.73
CA ILE A 292 -2.61 25.32 14.63
C ILE A 292 -2.32 23.91 15.19
N ALA A 293 -1.60 23.81 16.31
CA ALA A 293 -1.33 22.51 16.93
C ALA A 293 -2.63 21.82 17.42
N GLN A 294 -3.52 22.57 18.07
CA GLN A 294 -4.81 22.03 18.53
C GLN A 294 -5.70 21.60 17.37
N GLU A 295 -5.86 22.43 16.34
CA GLU A 295 -6.62 22.09 15.14
C GLU A 295 -6.03 20.87 14.41
N SER A 296 -4.69 20.75 14.37
CA SER A 296 -4.01 19.62 13.76
C SER A 296 -4.30 18.32 14.52
N ILE A 297 -4.25 18.35 15.85
CA ILE A 297 -4.60 17.20 16.68
C ILE A 297 -6.06 16.80 16.45
N LEU A 298 -6.99 17.75 16.42
CA LEU A 298 -8.40 17.48 16.16
C LEU A 298 -8.61 16.86 14.78
N LEU A 299 -7.94 17.38 13.74
CA LEU A 299 -8.02 16.82 12.39
C LEU A 299 -7.50 15.37 12.35
N ILE A 300 -6.33 15.12 12.96
CA ILE A 300 -5.74 13.77 13.04
C ILE A 300 -6.66 12.82 13.83
N MET A 301 -7.27 13.29 14.92
CA MET A 301 -8.25 12.51 15.66
C MET A 301 -9.50 12.22 14.84
N GLN A 302 -10.06 13.22 14.13
CA GLN A 302 -11.23 13.02 13.27
C GLN A 302 -10.95 12.03 12.14
N GLN A 303 -9.80 12.10 11.50
CA GLN A 303 -9.39 11.12 10.48
C GLN A 303 -9.25 9.71 11.06
N ASN A 304 -8.86 9.58 12.33
CA ASN A 304 -8.78 8.31 13.03
C ASN A 304 -10.16 7.82 13.54
N PHE A 305 -11.12 8.71 13.84
CA PHE A 305 -12.46 8.38 14.34
C PHE A 305 -13.52 8.24 13.24
N SER A 306 -13.30 8.78 12.03
CA SER A 306 -14.22 8.59 10.89
C SER A 306 -14.24 7.16 10.36
N ALA A 307 -13.38 6.29 10.87
CA ALA A 307 -13.40 4.84 10.67
C ALA A 307 -14.07 4.18 11.90
N GLY A 308 -15.31 4.58 12.21
CA GLY A 308 -16.07 3.98 13.28
C GLY A 308 -16.38 2.52 13.02
N ASP A 309 -15.86 1.65 13.87
CA ASP A 309 -16.58 0.71 14.73
C ASP A 309 -15.57 -0.20 15.44
N GLY A 310 -15.65 -0.19 16.78
CA GLY A 310 -15.19 -1.29 17.62
C GLY A 310 -13.70 -1.64 17.54
N PHE A 311 -12.82 -0.73 17.90
CA PHE A 311 -11.41 -1.07 18.09
C PHE A 311 -11.19 -1.81 19.41
N PRO A 312 -10.42 -2.92 19.43
CA PRO A 312 -9.78 -3.34 20.65
C PRO A 312 -8.80 -2.25 21.10
N GLU A 313 -8.79 -1.94 22.39
CA GLU A 313 -7.89 -0.97 22.99
C GLU A 313 -6.44 -1.21 22.54
N PRO A 314 -5.63 -0.13 22.34
CA PRO A 314 -4.23 -0.30 22.02
C PRO A 314 -3.56 -1.10 23.12
N VAL A 315 -2.91 -2.20 22.74
CA VAL A 315 -2.11 -3.02 23.66
C VAL A 315 -1.08 -2.08 24.30
N LYS A 316 -1.24 -1.83 25.61
CA LYS A 316 -0.21 -1.12 26.39
C LYS A 316 1.08 -1.93 26.30
N LEU A 317 2.05 -1.40 25.59
CA LEU A 317 3.40 -1.93 25.63
C LEU A 317 3.87 -1.89 27.10
N PRO A 318 4.45 -2.98 27.64
CA PRO A 318 5.00 -2.96 28.99
C PRO A 318 6.09 -1.88 29.04
N ALA A 319 6.03 -1.04 30.07
CA ALA A 319 7.05 -0.03 30.32
C ALA A 319 8.43 -0.69 30.38
N PRO A 320 9.47 -0.07 29.78
CA PRO A 320 10.83 -0.61 29.85
C PRO A 320 11.22 -0.77 31.32
N ALA A 321 11.62 -1.97 31.69
CA ALA A 321 12.10 -2.28 33.04
C ALA A 321 13.38 -1.46 33.31
N ILE A 322 13.24 -0.39 34.09
CA ILE A 322 14.38 0.37 34.59
C ILE A 322 15.10 -0.50 35.63
N LYS A 323 16.19 -1.13 35.23
CA LYS A 323 17.10 -1.78 36.17
C LYS A 323 17.78 -0.70 37.03
N MET A 324 17.21 -0.43 38.20
CA MET A 324 17.92 0.33 39.23
C MET A 324 19.15 -0.47 39.70
N LYS A 325 20.35 -0.01 39.35
CA LYS A 325 21.57 -0.49 39.96
C LYS A 325 21.57 -0.09 41.45
N SER A 326 21.47 -1.07 42.32
CA SER A 326 21.69 -0.85 43.75
C SER A 326 23.13 -0.37 44.00
N VAL A 327 23.26 0.85 44.49
CA VAL A 327 24.53 1.37 45.00
C VAL A 327 24.73 0.71 46.38
N LYS A 328 25.67 -0.26 46.46
CA LYS A 328 26.19 -0.76 47.75
C LYS A 328 26.92 0.39 48.45
N LYS A 329 26.35 0.91 49.55
CA LYS A 329 27.13 1.67 50.53
C LYS A 329 28.14 0.75 51.17
N ARG A 330 29.45 1.06 51.00
CA ARG A 330 30.47 0.54 51.87
C ARG A 330 30.51 1.41 53.13
N GLY A 331 30.26 0.81 54.29
CA GLY A 331 30.66 1.30 55.59
C GLY A 331 31.92 0.60 55.99
#